data_5a089815e3bfca18b5ceb643952ddd62
#
_entry.id   5a089815e3bfca18b5ceb643952ddd62
#
_cell.length_a   1.000
_cell.length_b   1.000
_cell.length_c   1.000
_cell.angle_alpha   90.00
_cell.angle_beta   90.00
_cell.angle_gamma   90.00
#
_symmetry.space_group_name_H-M   'P 1'
#
loop_
_entity.id
_entity.type
_entity.pdbx_description
1 polymer ?
#
loop_
_entity_poly.entity_id
_entity_poly.type
_entity_poly.pdbx_seq_one_letter_code
_entity_poly.pdbx_strand_id
1 'polypeptide(L)'
;MCLRSGIHEECGVFGVMAPNPCNVAGISYYGLYALQHRGQESCGIVVNDDGIFISHKDLGLVSEVFPPDVLSRFPKATMAVAHTRYGTTGKTSRSNCQPLEVNHQKGRMALAHNGNLSNAAELRSKLELSGAIFHTTSDTETIAYMITRERLQSSSIEDALSRAMNILDGAYSLVLMSSQKLICARDPYGFRPLCYGKTADGTYIVASESCAIKAVGAEVIRDVEPGEILIFSKNGVVSRREHCGKKEKKLCVFEYIYFARPDSVIDGVSVHSSRITAGKILAKAHPVKADLVIGVPDSGLDAALGFSRESGIPYGIGLIKNKYIGRTFIAPEQDERLDHVKIKLAAIEETIKGKRVVLVDDSIVRGNTIGRVIALLRDTGAREVHVRISSPPFLHPCYYGTDIDSEEGLVACQHQIPEICRQIGADSLGYFPVEKLHCLAGKNGFCSACFNGEYPTKIPGNTRKDRFETRLSELAK
;
A
#
# COMPACT_ATOMS: atom_id res chain seq x y z
N MET A 1 -11.37 11.72 18.93
CA MET A 1 -11.16 10.38 18.37
C MET A 1 -11.52 10.43 16.89
N CYS A 2 -10.55 10.42 15.99
CA CYS A 2 -10.80 10.62 14.55
C CYS A 2 -11.30 9.29 13.98
N LEU A 3 -12.58 9.19 13.65
CA LEU A 3 -13.14 8.03 12.96
C LEU A 3 -12.60 7.98 11.53
N ARG A 4 -11.50 7.25 11.33
CA ARG A 4 -10.97 6.92 10.00
C ARG A 4 -11.94 5.91 9.37
N SER A 5 -12.62 6.31 8.30
CA SER A 5 -13.57 5.44 7.58
C SER A 5 -12.89 4.93 6.31
N GLY A 6 -12.77 3.61 6.17
CA GLY A 6 -12.26 2.92 4.99
C GLY A 6 -10.94 2.18 5.21
N ILE A 7 -10.58 1.27 4.28
CA ILE A 7 -9.25 0.69 4.19
C ILE A 7 -8.33 1.78 3.69
N HIS A 8 -7.18 1.89 4.34
CA HIS A 8 -6.18 2.86 3.99
C HIS A 8 -5.01 2.18 3.29
N GLU A 9 -4.38 2.95 2.43
CA GLU A 9 -3.37 2.53 1.46
C GLU A 9 -2.06 2.17 2.16
N GLU A 10 -1.15 1.59 1.40
CA GLU A 10 0.14 1.13 1.86
C GLU A 10 1.26 2.00 1.32
N CYS A 11 2.43 1.93 1.97
CA CYS A 11 3.61 2.69 1.57
C CYS A 11 4.08 2.38 0.14
N GLY A 12 4.78 3.34 -0.47
CA GLY A 12 5.50 3.17 -1.72
C GLY A 12 6.99 3.43 -1.53
N VAL A 13 7.83 2.50 -1.99
CA VAL A 13 9.29 2.64 -2.01
C VAL A 13 9.79 2.89 -3.42
N PHE A 14 10.86 3.71 -3.52
CA PHE A 14 11.49 4.04 -4.79
C PHE A 14 13.00 4.19 -4.61
N GLY A 15 13.79 3.74 -5.59
CA GLY A 15 15.25 3.84 -5.58
C GLY A 15 15.80 4.10 -6.97
N VAL A 16 16.87 4.88 -7.05
CA VAL A 16 17.58 5.26 -8.28
C VAL A 16 19.06 4.95 -8.14
N MET A 17 19.64 4.30 -9.15
CA MET A 17 21.08 4.12 -9.32
C MET A 17 21.47 4.47 -10.73
N ALA A 18 22.08 5.63 -10.92
CA ALA A 18 22.54 6.15 -12.21
C ALA A 18 24.03 5.85 -12.45
N PRO A 19 24.45 5.59 -13.70
CA PRO A 19 25.86 5.39 -14.03
C PRO A 19 26.69 6.67 -13.87
N ASN A 20 26.09 7.83 -14.09
CA ASN A 20 26.70 9.14 -14.00
C ASN A 20 25.83 10.09 -13.16
N PRO A 21 26.39 11.14 -12.53
CA PRO A 21 25.64 12.11 -11.78
C PRO A 21 24.54 12.77 -12.62
N CYS A 22 23.29 12.63 -12.21
CA CYS A 22 22.12 13.22 -12.88
C CYS A 22 21.13 13.76 -11.83
N ASN A 23 19.97 14.27 -12.26
CA ASN A 23 18.91 14.75 -11.37
C ASN A 23 18.11 13.56 -10.77
N VAL A 24 18.78 12.78 -9.88
CA VAL A 24 18.13 11.63 -9.23
C VAL A 24 16.98 12.03 -8.31
N ALA A 25 17.01 13.26 -7.74
CA ALA A 25 15.90 13.78 -6.94
C ALA A 25 14.65 14.02 -7.81
N GLY A 26 14.82 14.60 -9.01
CA GLY A 26 13.71 14.79 -9.97
C GLY A 26 13.13 13.46 -10.45
N ILE A 27 13.98 12.47 -10.75
CA ILE A 27 13.53 11.12 -11.09
C ILE A 27 12.72 10.52 -9.92
N SER A 28 13.23 10.65 -8.68
CA SER A 28 12.54 10.17 -7.48
C SER A 28 11.21 10.88 -7.25
N TYR A 29 11.13 12.19 -7.48
CA TYR A 29 9.90 12.97 -7.40
C TYR A 29 8.80 12.39 -8.32
N TYR A 30 9.11 12.16 -9.60
CA TYR A 30 8.13 11.58 -10.52
C TYR A 30 7.77 10.13 -10.18
N GLY A 31 8.74 9.34 -9.70
CA GLY A 31 8.49 8.00 -9.19
C GLY A 31 7.54 7.98 -7.99
N LEU A 32 7.78 8.86 -7.01
CA LEU A 32 6.88 9.01 -5.85
C LEU A 32 5.50 9.55 -6.25
N TYR A 33 5.44 10.48 -7.20
CA TYR A 33 4.18 11.00 -7.71
C TYR A 33 3.34 9.90 -8.35
N ALA A 34 3.98 8.98 -9.09
CA ALA A 34 3.33 7.80 -9.64
C ALA A 34 2.86 6.80 -8.57
N LEU A 35 3.50 6.79 -7.39
CA LEU A 35 3.16 5.98 -6.22
C LEU A 35 2.29 6.70 -5.18
N GLN A 36 1.83 7.94 -5.45
CA GLN A 36 1.08 8.76 -4.49
C GLN A 36 -0.21 8.07 -4.01
N HIS A 37 -0.80 7.20 -4.81
CA HIS A 37 -1.97 6.41 -4.43
C HIS A 37 -1.69 5.45 -3.27
N ARG A 38 -0.43 5.05 -3.06
CA ARG A 38 -0.01 4.16 -1.96
C ARG A 38 0.21 4.90 -0.64
N GLY A 39 0.63 6.17 -0.68
CA GLY A 39 0.90 6.94 0.53
C GLY A 39 0.63 8.43 0.37
N GLN A 40 -0.19 9.01 1.25
CA GLN A 40 -0.62 10.42 1.18
C GLN A 40 -0.37 11.19 2.47
N GLU A 41 0.21 10.57 3.51
CA GLU A 41 0.47 11.24 4.79
C GLU A 41 1.82 11.97 4.84
N SER A 42 2.84 11.35 4.25
CA SER A 42 4.17 11.94 4.20
C SER A 42 4.97 11.36 3.05
N CYS A 43 6.01 12.06 2.66
CA CYS A 43 6.97 11.58 1.69
C CYS A 43 8.37 12.11 1.98
N GLY A 44 9.38 11.48 1.38
CA GLY A 44 10.77 11.87 1.56
C GLY A 44 11.67 11.35 0.45
N ILE A 45 12.76 12.08 0.21
CA ILE A 45 13.85 11.75 -0.71
C ILE A 45 15.17 11.95 0.02
N VAL A 46 16.05 10.97 -0.09
CA VAL A 46 17.45 11.03 0.35
C VAL A 46 18.33 10.81 -0.87
N VAL A 47 19.22 11.74 -1.15
CA VAL A 47 20.19 11.70 -2.25
C VAL A 47 21.58 11.49 -1.68
N ASN A 48 22.39 10.67 -2.33
CA ASN A 48 23.79 10.44 -1.97
C ASN A 48 24.71 11.30 -2.85
N ASP A 49 25.23 12.36 -2.28
CA ASP A 49 26.23 13.22 -2.88
C ASP A 49 27.63 12.78 -2.41
N ASP A 50 28.23 11.86 -3.15
CA ASP A 50 29.58 11.30 -2.89
C ASP A 50 29.82 10.85 -1.43
N GLY A 51 28.83 10.16 -0.85
CA GLY A 51 28.86 9.66 0.53
C GLY A 51 28.23 10.58 1.57
N ILE A 52 27.88 11.81 1.20
CA ILE A 52 27.08 12.72 2.03
C ILE A 52 25.61 12.57 1.66
N PHE A 53 24.75 12.30 2.64
CA PHE A 53 23.31 12.19 2.42
C PHE A 53 22.65 13.56 2.59
N ILE A 54 21.94 13.97 1.57
CA ILE A 54 21.13 15.18 1.54
C ILE A 54 19.67 14.73 1.46
N SER A 55 18.87 15.14 2.44
CA SER A 55 17.50 14.69 2.57
C SER A 55 16.51 15.82 2.72
N HIS A 56 15.32 15.58 2.23
CA HIS A 56 14.12 16.34 2.57
C HIS A 56 12.95 15.38 2.73
N LYS A 57 12.19 15.51 3.81
CA LYS A 57 11.01 14.72 4.11
C LYS A 57 10.08 15.48 5.03
N ASP A 58 8.79 15.42 4.74
CA ASP A 58 7.77 16.07 5.56
C ASP A 58 6.40 15.38 5.39
N LEU A 59 5.44 15.86 6.18
CA LEU A 59 4.03 15.50 6.07
C LEU A 59 3.42 16.21 4.87
N GLY A 60 2.57 15.51 4.12
CA GLY A 60 1.85 16.02 2.96
C GLY A 60 2.06 15.19 1.70
N LEU A 61 1.43 15.65 0.62
CA LEU A 61 1.55 15.05 -0.70
C LEU A 61 2.91 15.37 -1.33
N VAL A 62 3.33 14.57 -2.30
CA VAL A 62 4.62 14.73 -2.99
C VAL A 62 4.77 16.12 -3.60
N SER A 63 3.71 16.68 -4.20
CA SER A 63 3.73 18.03 -4.76
C SER A 63 3.80 19.15 -3.72
N GLU A 64 3.33 18.90 -2.51
CA GLU A 64 3.35 19.84 -1.39
C GLU A 64 4.71 19.85 -0.68
N VAL A 65 5.28 18.66 -0.47
CA VAL A 65 6.57 18.49 0.21
C VAL A 65 7.74 18.87 -0.69
N PHE A 66 7.62 18.67 -2.00
CA PHE A 66 8.68 18.92 -2.97
C PHE A 66 8.30 19.99 -4.02
N PRO A 67 8.05 21.25 -3.60
CA PRO A 67 7.93 22.34 -4.55
C PRO A 67 9.27 22.57 -5.30
N PRO A 68 9.27 23.30 -6.44
CA PRO A 68 10.46 23.47 -7.28
C PRO A 68 11.69 24.01 -6.57
N ASP A 69 11.52 24.90 -5.59
CA ASP A 69 12.61 25.45 -4.79
C ASP A 69 13.27 24.41 -3.86
N VAL A 70 12.51 23.46 -3.32
CA VAL A 70 13.04 22.33 -2.54
C VAL A 70 13.79 21.37 -3.45
N LEU A 71 13.20 20.98 -4.60
CA LEU A 71 13.84 20.09 -5.55
C LEU A 71 15.16 20.66 -6.08
N SER A 72 15.25 21.98 -6.29
CA SER A 72 16.47 22.65 -6.79
C SER A 72 17.64 22.63 -5.80
N ARG A 73 17.41 22.32 -4.53
CA ARG A 73 18.46 22.23 -3.50
C ARG A 73 19.22 20.90 -3.55
N PHE A 74 18.67 19.88 -4.22
CA PHE A 74 19.36 18.61 -4.36
C PHE A 74 20.46 18.70 -5.45
N PRO A 75 21.65 18.18 -5.18
CA PRO A 75 22.72 18.11 -6.18
C PRO A 75 22.43 17.05 -7.23
N LYS A 76 23.14 17.14 -8.36
CA LYS A 76 23.25 16.00 -9.27
C LYS A 76 24.05 14.90 -8.59
N ALA A 77 23.52 13.70 -8.55
CA ALA A 77 24.10 12.56 -7.87
C ALA A 77 23.86 11.26 -8.62
N THR A 78 24.39 10.16 -8.13
CA THR A 78 24.23 8.84 -8.75
C THR A 78 23.18 7.97 -8.07
N MET A 79 22.82 8.28 -6.82
CA MET A 79 21.87 7.45 -6.06
C MET A 79 20.85 8.27 -5.30
N ALA A 80 19.64 7.74 -5.21
CA ALA A 80 18.61 8.24 -4.32
C ALA A 80 17.71 7.10 -3.82
N VAL A 81 17.18 7.29 -2.60
CA VAL A 81 16.09 6.48 -2.04
C VAL A 81 14.95 7.39 -1.67
N ALA A 82 13.74 6.98 -1.97
CA ALA A 82 12.55 7.78 -1.72
C ALA A 82 11.37 6.93 -1.24
N HIS A 83 10.41 7.59 -0.59
CA HIS A 83 9.29 6.91 0.07
C HIS A 83 8.04 7.80 0.07
N THR A 84 6.87 7.17 -0.14
CA THR A 84 5.56 7.72 0.23
C THR A 84 4.97 6.87 1.35
N ARG A 85 4.50 7.52 2.41
CA ARG A 85 4.01 6.83 3.60
C ARG A 85 2.50 6.94 3.74
N TYR A 86 1.91 5.81 4.14
CA TYR A 86 0.67 5.75 4.87
C TYR A 86 0.94 5.12 6.25
N GLY A 87 0.41 5.70 7.32
CA GLY A 87 0.71 5.26 8.70
C GLY A 87 -0.06 4.01 9.09
N THR A 88 0.49 2.82 8.83
CA THR A 88 -0.03 1.54 9.31
C THR A 88 0.44 1.21 10.72
N THR A 89 1.65 1.65 11.09
CA THR A 89 2.22 1.53 12.43
C THR A 89 2.86 2.87 12.81
N GLY A 90 2.54 3.38 13.99
CA GLY A 90 2.97 4.70 14.47
C GLY A 90 2.07 5.84 13.97
N LYS A 91 1.98 6.92 14.79
CA LYS A 91 1.20 8.13 14.45
C LYS A 91 1.78 8.84 13.22
N THR A 92 0.93 9.61 12.56
CA THR A 92 1.34 10.62 11.58
C THR A 92 2.21 11.65 12.27
N SER A 93 3.53 11.50 12.13
CA SER A 93 4.54 12.34 12.77
C SER A 93 5.72 12.49 11.82
N ARG A 94 6.36 13.66 11.85
CA ARG A 94 7.60 13.93 11.10
C ARG A 94 8.72 12.94 11.44
N SER A 95 8.77 12.45 12.69
CA SER A 95 9.75 11.45 13.11
C SER A 95 9.61 10.11 12.38
N ASN A 96 8.39 9.78 11.92
CA ASN A 96 8.08 8.55 11.20
C ASN A 96 8.21 8.69 9.66
N CYS A 97 8.53 9.89 9.15
CA CYS A 97 8.77 10.08 7.72
C CYS A 97 9.99 9.28 7.26
N GLN A 98 9.84 8.58 6.15
CA GLN A 98 10.92 7.83 5.53
C GLN A 98 11.40 8.54 4.25
N PRO A 99 12.63 8.24 3.75
CA PRO A 99 13.58 7.22 4.22
C PRO A 99 14.17 7.53 5.60
N LEU A 100 14.44 6.46 6.38
CA LEU A 100 15.14 6.57 7.66
C LEU A 100 16.65 6.62 7.41
N GLU A 101 17.31 7.65 7.93
CA GLU A 101 18.75 7.81 7.85
C GLU A 101 19.42 7.33 9.14
N VAL A 102 20.46 6.53 8.99
CA VAL A 102 21.22 5.97 10.09
C VAL A 102 22.73 6.20 9.88
N ASN A 103 23.39 6.75 10.89
CA ASN A 103 24.83 6.83 10.96
C ASN A 103 25.35 5.78 11.94
N HIS A 104 26.27 4.95 11.51
CA HIS A 104 26.88 3.93 12.35
C HIS A 104 28.38 3.80 12.06
N GLN A 105 29.10 3.06 12.91
CA GLN A 105 30.56 2.98 12.86
C GLN A 105 31.13 2.58 11.47
N LYS A 106 30.39 1.80 10.67
CA LYS A 106 30.84 1.36 9.34
C LYS A 106 30.23 2.17 8.18
N GLY A 107 29.69 3.37 8.45
CA GLY A 107 29.21 4.29 7.44
C GLY A 107 27.79 4.78 7.65
N ARG A 108 27.16 5.21 6.57
CA ARG A 108 25.79 5.73 6.53
C ARG A 108 24.88 4.79 5.76
N MET A 109 23.62 4.80 6.12
CA MET A 109 22.56 4.05 5.46
C MET A 109 21.28 4.89 5.43
N ALA A 110 20.57 4.89 4.30
CA ALA A 110 19.19 5.37 4.20
C ALA A 110 18.29 4.20 3.80
N LEU A 111 17.16 4.04 4.48
CA LEU A 111 16.25 2.90 4.35
C LEU A 111 14.81 3.34 4.12
N ALA A 112 14.19 2.84 3.07
CA ALA A 112 12.75 2.92 2.81
C ALA A 112 12.13 1.52 2.92
N HIS A 113 10.96 1.44 3.57
CA HIS A 113 10.26 0.19 3.87
C HIS A 113 8.78 0.29 3.52
N ASN A 114 8.29 -0.72 2.81
CA ASN A 114 6.87 -0.99 2.61
C ASN A 114 6.53 -2.35 3.21
N GLY A 115 5.61 -2.37 4.16
CA GLY A 115 5.16 -3.56 4.86
C GLY A 115 4.99 -3.35 6.36
N ASN A 116 4.96 -4.43 7.12
CA ASN A 116 4.91 -4.45 8.58
C ASN A 116 5.46 -5.77 9.11
N LEU A 117 6.38 -5.68 10.07
CA LEU A 117 6.93 -6.86 10.72
C LEU A 117 5.96 -7.41 11.76
N SER A 118 5.67 -8.71 11.69
CA SER A 118 4.86 -9.41 12.69
C SER A 118 5.58 -9.55 14.03
N ASN A 119 6.92 -9.56 14.03
CA ASN A 119 7.73 -9.65 15.24
C ASN A 119 8.39 -8.33 15.67
N ALA A 120 7.94 -7.17 15.12
CA ALA A 120 8.53 -5.86 15.41
C ALA A 120 8.59 -5.53 16.91
N ALA A 121 7.50 -5.76 17.64
CA ALA A 121 7.41 -5.43 19.07
C ALA A 121 8.36 -6.29 19.92
N GLU A 122 8.51 -7.58 19.59
CA GLU A 122 9.45 -8.48 20.28
C GLU A 122 10.90 -8.04 20.03
N LEU A 123 11.25 -7.77 18.78
CA LEU A 123 12.60 -7.31 18.41
C LEU A 123 12.94 -5.97 19.05
N ARG A 124 12.00 -5.02 19.01
CA ARG A 124 12.15 -3.71 19.64
C ARG A 124 12.40 -3.85 21.14
N SER A 125 11.60 -4.64 21.84
CA SER A 125 11.78 -4.87 23.29
C SER A 125 13.16 -5.45 23.61
N LYS A 126 13.65 -6.42 22.84
CA LYS A 126 15.00 -6.98 23.00
C LYS A 126 16.10 -5.94 22.77
N LEU A 127 15.92 -5.07 21.77
CA LEU A 127 16.86 -4.00 21.47
C LEU A 127 16.87 -2.93 22.58
N GLU A 128 15.71 -2.49 23.07
CA GLU A 128 15.57 -1.52 24.16
C GLU A 128 16.23 -2.06 25.46
N LEU A 129 16.02 -3.34 25.79
CA LEU A 129 16.65 -3.99 26.94
C LEU A 129 18.19 -4.11 26.78
N SER A 130 18.72 -4.07 25.55
CA SER A 130 20.16 -4.01 25.29
C SER A 130 20.70 -2.59 25.16
N GLY A 131 19.89 -1.56 25.46
CA GLY A 131 20.31 -0.15 25.47
C GLY A 131 20.07 0.60 24.17
N ALA A 132 19.34 0.04 23.19
CA ALA A 132 19.00 0.78 21.98
C ALA A 132 18.00 1.92 22.29
N ILE A 133 18.23 3.08 21.70
CA ILE A 133 17.39 4.28 21.84
C ILE A 133 16.65 4.50 20.53
N PHE A 134 15.32 4.42 20.56
CA PHE A 134 14.46 4.63 19.41
C PHE A 134 13.98 6.08 19.32
N HIS A 135 13.98 6.62 18.11
CA HIS A 135 13.51 7.97 17.80
C HIS A 135 12.15 7.99 17.10
N THR A 136 11.72 6.83 16.59
CA THR A 136 10.46 6.66 15.86
C THR A 136 9.60 5.58 16.50
N THR A 137 8.34 5.55 16.14
CA THR A 137 7.42 4.45 16.51
C THR A 137 7.27 3.43 15.38
N SER A 138 7.96 3.64 14.25
CA SER A 138 7.93 2.76 13.07
C SER A 138 8.79 1.51 13.28
N ASP A 139 8.32 0.38 12.77
CA ASP A 139 9.08 -0.87 12.70
C ASP A 139 10.30 -0.79 11.76
N THR A 140 10.31 0.19 10.83
CA THR A 140 11.46 0.49 9.97
C THR A 140 12.73 0.76 10.78
N GLU A 141 12.61 1.41 11.95
CA GLU A 141 13.77 1.66 12.83
C GLU A 141 14.26 0.35 13.46
N THR A 142 13.36 -0.57 13.78
CA THR A 142 13.74 -1.93 14.23
C THR A 142 14.51 -2.67 13.14
N ILE A 143 14.07 -2.59 11.87
CA ILE A 143 14.81 -3.16 10.74
C ILE A 143 16.21 -2.54 10.63
N ALA A 144 16.32 -1.21 10.73
CA ALA A 144 17.60 -0.51 10.66
C ALA A 144 18.55 -0.93 11.77
N TYR A 145 18.06 -1.09 13.00
CA TYR A 145 18.85 -1.62 14.13
C TYR A 145 19.33 -3.04 13.87
N MET A 146 18.48 -3.93 13.35
CA MET A 146 18.87 -5.31 13.05
C MET A 146 19.94 -5.38 11.97
N ILE A 147 19.79 -4.61 10.88
CA ILE A 147 20.82 -4.52 9.83
C ILE A 147 22.13 -3.95 10.39
N THR A 148 22.07 -2.89 11.20
CA THR A 148 23.25 -2.26 11.79
C THR A 148 23.98 -3.21 12.72
N ARG A 149 23.26 -3.94 13.58
CA ARG A 149 23.82 -4.95 14.49
C ARG A 149 24.57 -6.04 13.72
N GLU A 150 23.94 -6.59 12.69
CA GLU A 150 24.57 -7.60 11.84
C GLU A 150 25.75 -7.01 11.04
N ARG A 151 25.69 -5.72 10.67
CA ARG A 151 26.77 -5.03 9.94
C ARG A 151 28.06 -4.92 10.74
N LEU A 152 27.98 -4.83 12.06
CA LEU A 152 29.19 -4.83 12.92
C LEU A 152 29.98 -6.11 12.79
N GLN A 153 29.32 -7.23 12.51
CA GLN A 153 29.91 -8.57 12.41
C GLN A 153 30.05 -9.08 10.96
N SER A 154 29.65 -8.26 9.97
CA SER A 154 29.68 -8.65 8.56
C SER A 154 30.71 -7.84 7.78
N SER A 155 31.24 -8.43 6.69
CA SER A 155 32.17 -7.79 5.79
C SER A 155 31.50 -6.74 4.91
N SER A 156 30.21 -6.95 4.54
CA SER A 156 29.43 -6.08 3.67
C SER A 156 28.03 -5.79 4.22
N ILE A 157 27.37 -4.78 3.69
CA ILE A 157 26.01 -4.42 4.09
C ILE A 157 24.98 -5.44 3.55
N GLU A 158 25.21 -6.02 2.40
CA GLU A 158 24.41 -7.08 1.83
C GLU A 158 24.47 -8.38 2.65
N ASP A 159 25.65 -8.70 3.24
CA ASP A 159 25.76 -9.82 4.19
C ASP A 159 25.00 -9.54 5.48
N ALA A 160 25.08 -8.31 5.97
CA ALA A 160 24.33 -7.87 7.15
C ALA A 160 22.80 -7.97 6.91
N LEU A 161 22.34 -7.51 5.75
CA LEU A 161 20.94 -7.60 5.36
C LEU A 161 20.50 -9.06 5.26
N SER A 162 21.28 -9.93 4.60
CA SER A 162 20.99 -11.36 4.50
C SER A 162 20.88 -12.03 5.87
N ARG A 163 21.76 -11.69 6.83
CA ARG A 163 21.67 -12.17 8.21
C ARG A 163 20.45 -11.65 8.93
N ALA A 164 20.14 -10.35 8.79
CA ALA A 164 18.95 -9.75 9.38
C ALA A 164 17.66 -10.42 8.87
N MET A 165 17.59 -10.79 7.57
CA MET A 165 16.44 -11.50 6.99
C MET A 165 16.15 -12.88 7.63
N ASN A 166 17.09 -13.50 8.33
CA ASN A 166 16.82 -14.72 9.10
C ASN A 166 16.07 -14.44 10.43
N ILE A 167 16.03 -13.19 10.87
CA ILE A 167 15.49 -12.77 12.16
C ILE A 167 14.18 -12.00 11.97
N LEU A 168 14.10 -11.21 10.90
CA LEU A 168 12.91 -10.44 10.55
C LEU A 168 11.79 -11.38 10.10
N ASP A 169 10.59 -11.23 10.69
CA ASP A 169 9.40 -11.97 10.29
C ASP A 169 8.26 -11.00 9.98
N GLY A 170 7.48 -11.29 8.92
CA GLY A 170 6.42 -10.43 8.43
C GLY A 170 6.68 -9.89 7.04
N ALA A 171 6.00 -8.80 6.69
CA ALA A 171 6.06 -8.21 5.36
C ALA A 171 7.11 -7.09 5.29
N TYR A 172 8.00 -7.17 4.29
CA TYR A 172 8.90 -6.07 3.96
C TYR A 172 9.36 -6.08 2.51
N SER A 173 9.18 -4.95 1.85
CA SER A 173 9.90 -4.58 0.64
C SER A 173 10.79 -3.40 0.99
N LEU A 174 12.11 -3.60 0.90
CA LEU A 174 13.12 -2.65 1.35
C LEU A 174 13.85 -2.04 0.16
N VAL A 175 14.11 -0.74 0.23
CA VAL A 175 15.12 -0.07 -0.60
C VAL A 175 16.11 0.63 0.34
N LEU A 176 17.35 0.20 0.28
CA LEU A 176 18.44 0.65 1.13
C LEU A 176 19.55 1.26 0.29
N MET A 177 20.07 2.40 0.72
CA MET A 177 21.21 3.06 0.12
C MET A 177 22.36 3.15 1.13
N SER A 178 23.51 2.70 0.72
CA SER A 178 24.80 3.00 1.39
C SER A 178 25.54 4.09 0.62
N SER A 179 26.74 4.46 1.06
CA SER A 179 27.58 5.43 0.32
C SER A 179 27.97 4.96 -1.09
N GLN A 180 27.89 3.67 -1.41
CA GLN A 180 28.37 3.12 -2.69
C GLN A 180 27.40 2.21 -3.42
N LYS A 181 26.32 1.76 -2.77
CA LYS A 181 25.40 0.75 -3.30
C LYS A 181 23.95 1.14 -3.04
N LEU A 182 23.11 0.90 -4.02
CA LEU A 182 21.68 0.78 -3.84
C LEU A 182 21.35 -0.70 -3.71
N ILE A 183 20.55 -1.06 -2.71
CA ILE A 183 20.19 -2.46 -2.43
C ILE A 183 18.68 -2.51 -2.27
N CYS A 184 18.05 -3.51 -2.84
CA CYS A 184 16.67 -3.80 -2.50
C CYS A 184 16.51 -5.26 -2.07
N ALA A 185 15.52 -5.50 -1.21
CA ALA A 185 15.20 -6.82 -0.72
C ALA A 185 13.69 -6.99 -0.56
N ARG A 186 13.21 -8.18 -0.84
CA ARG A 186 11.81 -8.58 -0.64
C ARG A 186 11.76 -9.70 0.39
N ASP A 187 10.81 -9.68 1.31
CA ASP A 187 10.65 -10.74 2.30
C ASP A 187 10.50 -12.13 1.67
N PRO A 188 10.84 -13.23 2.39
CA PRO A 188 10.79 -14.58 1.83
C PRO A 188 9.40 -15.06 1.40
N TYR A 189 8.31 -14.47 1.89
CA TYR A 189 6.95 -14.74 1.45
C TYR A 189 6.55 -13.87 0.24
N GLY A 190 7.22 -12.71 0.06
CA GLY A 190 6.89 -11.73 -0.98
C GLY A 190 5.55 -11.05 -0.77
N PHE A 191 5.22 -10.69 0.48
CA PHE A 191 3.92 -10.08 0.82
C PHE A 191 3.64 -8.80 0.05
N ARG A 192 4.68 -7.95 -0.13
CA ARG A 192 4.54 -6.69 -0.86
C ARG A 192 5.24 -6.74 -2.20
N PRO A 193 4.70 -6.03 -3.21
CA PRO A 193 5.34 -6.00 -4.51
C PRO A 193 6.64 -5.20 -4.46
N LEU A 194 7.58 -5.60 -5.30
CA LEU A 194 8.82 -4.89 -5.57
C LEU A 194 9.32 -5.29 -6.94
N CYS A 195 9.67 -4.33 -7.78
CA CYS A 195 10.18 -4.58 -9.12
C CYS A 195 11.31 -3.62 -9.45
N TYR A 196 12.06 -3.91 -10.51
CA TYR A 196 13.08 -3.02 -11.01
C TYR A 196 13.11 -2.94 -12.52
N GLY A 197 13.66 -1.85 -13.00
CA GLY A 197 13.78 -1.55 -14.42
C GLY A 197 15.04 -0.75 -14.72
N LYS A 198 15.17 -0.37 -15.96
CA LYS A 198 16.33 0.37 -16.45
C LYS A 198 15.92 1.35 -17.53
N THR A 199 16.48 2.55 -17.50
CA THR A 199 16.34 3.55 -18.57
C THR A 199 17.34 3.28 -19.70
N ALA A 200 17.13 3.91 -20.85
CA ALA A 200 18.02 3.78 -22.01
C ALA A 200 19.46 4.27 -21.73
N ASP A 201 19.64 5.24 -20.85
CA ASP A 201 20.95 5.76 -20.41
C ASP A 201 21.65 4.88 -19.36
N GLY A 202 21.01 3.78 -18.95
CA GLY A 202 21.58 2.81 -18.04
C GLY A 202 21.24 3.01 -16.57
N THR A 203 20.38 3.97 -16.22
CA THR A 203 19.93 4.20 -14.84
C THR A 203 19.00 3.09 -14.38
N TYR A 204 19.32 2.45 -13.26
CA TYR A 204 18.45 1.46 -12.63
C TYR A 204 17.42 2.14 -11.72
N ILE A 205 16.19 1.66 -11.82
CA ILE A 205 15.04 2.10 -11.02
C ILE A 205 14.50 0.91 -10.26
N VAL A 206 14.28 1.07 -8.95
CA VAL A 206 13.57 0.11 -8.09
C VAL A 206 12.30 0.77 -7.61
N ALA A 207 11.17 0.06 -7.64
CA ALA A 207 9.89 0.61 -7.20
C ALA A 207 8.94 -0.47 -6.65
N SER A 208 8.01 -0.06 -5.81
CA SER A 208 6.91 -0.93 -5.37
C SER A 208 6.05 -1.43 -6.53
N GLU A 209 5.85 -0.61 -7.56
CA GLU A 209 5.00 -0.95 -8.71
C GLU A 209 5.64 -0.60 -10.06
N SER A 210 5.30 -1.39 -11.07
CA SER A 210 5.78 -1.21 -12.44
C SER A 210 5.30 0.11 -13.09
N CYS A 211 4.18 0.66 -12.66
CA CYS A 211 3.69 1.96 -13.13
C CYS A 211 4.67 3.10 -12.80
N ALA A 212 5.36 3.04 -11.65
CA ALA A 212 6.34 4.06 -11.27
C ALA A 212 7.63 3.97 -12.09
N ILE A 213 8.05 2.76 -12.46
CA ILE A 213 9.18 2.53 -13.38
C ILE A 213 8.88 3.13 -14.75
N LYS A 214 7.68 2.85 -15.29
CA LYS A 214 7.23 3.39 -16.59
C LYS A 214 7.09 4.92 -16.55
N ALA A 215 6.60 5.49 -15.44
CA ALA A 215 6.41 6.93 -15.30
C ALA A 215 7.70 7.74 -15.42
N VAL A 216 8.86 7.14 -15.08
CA VAL A 216 10.18 7.78 -15.23
C VAL A 216 10.90 7.39 -16.54
N GLY A 217 10.20 6.78 -17.50
CA GLY A 217 10.73 6.40 -18.81
C GLY A 217 11.66 5.19 -18.79
N ALA A 218 11.58 4.35 -17.75
CA ALA A 218 12.34 3.12 -17.66
C ALA A 218 11.53 1.91 -18.13
N GLU A 219 12.23 0.92 -18.70
CA GLU A 219 11.65 -0.39 -19.02
C GLU A 219 11.70 -1.30 -17.80
N VAL A 220 10.60 -1.98 -17.51
CA VAL A 220 10.52 -2.97 -16.43
C VAL A 220 11.30 -4.21 -16.84
N ILE A 221 12.29 -4.58 -16.02
CA ILE A 221 13.06 -5.82 -16.25
C ILE A 221 12.31 -7.01 -15.67
N ARG A 222 11.99 -6.97 -14.37
CA ARG A 222 11.20 -8.00 -13.69
C ARG A 222 10.82 -7.59 -12.26
N ASP A 223 9.94 -8.36 -11.66
CA ASP A 223 9.72 -8.33 -10.21
C ASP A 223 10.93 -8.90 -9.46
N VAL A 224 11.15 -8.42 -8.23
CA VAL A 224 12.12 -8.99 -7.28
C VAL A 224 11.48 -10.23 -6.68
N GLU A 225 12.20 -11.35 -6.69
CA GLU A 225 11.65 -12.60 -6.17
C GLU A 225 11.50 -12.57 -4.63
N PRO A 226 10.55 -13.31 -4.06
CA PRO A 226 10.47 -13.50 -2.62
C PRO A 226 11.78 -14.05 -2.05
N GLY A 227 12.36 -13.33 -1.08
CA GLY A 227 13.65 -13.66 -0.46
C GLY A 227 14.88 -13.20 -1.24
N GLU A 228 14.71 -12.50 -2.35
CA GLU A 228 15.83 -11.99 -3.14
C GLU A 228 16.36 -10.67 -2.59
N ILE A 229 17.70 -10.52 -2.65
CA ILE A 229 18.43 -9.27 -2.44
C ILE A 229 19.10 -8.90 -3.76
N LEU A 230 18.78 -7.73 -4.32
CA LEU A 230 19.46 -7.15 -5.47
C LEU A 230 20.39 -6.03 -5.03
N ILE A 231 21.60 -6.04 -5.53
CA ILE A 231 22.64 -5.07 -5.24
C ILE A 231 23.01 -4.36 -6.54
N PHE A 232 22.74 -3.06 -6.60
CA PHE A 232 23.10 -2.18 -7.72
C PHE A 232 24.34 -1.40 -7.36
N SER A 233 25.32 -1.41 -8.24
CA SER A 233 26.58 -0.71 -8.10
C SER A 233 27.10 -0.24 -9.46
N LYS A 234 28.22 0.48 -9.48
CA LYS A 234 28.91 0.86 -10.72
C LYS A 234 29.28 -0.35 -11.60
N ASN A 235 29.42 -1.54 -10.99
CA ASN A 235 29.76 -2.78 -11.70
C ASN A 235 28.53 -3.55 -12.23
N GLY A 236 27.34 -3.00 -12.11
CA GLY A 236 26.07 -3.63 -12.51
C GLY A 236 25.23 -4.13 -11.37
N VAL A 237 24.40 -5.14 -11.65
CA VAL A 237 23.44 -5.71 -10.70
C VAL A 237 23.86 -7.13 -10.30
N VAL A 238 23.91 -7.38 -8.99
CA VAL A 238 24.16 -8.72 -8.43
C VAL A 238 22.91 -9.19 -7.69
N SER A 239 22.48 -10.41 -7.96
CA SER A 239 21.35 -11.05 -7.29
C SER A 239 21.87 -12.06 -6.26
N ARG A 240 21.36 -11.97 -5.04
CA ARG A 240 21.57 -12.96 -3.97
C ARG A 240 20.27 -13.63 -3.63
N ARG A 241 20.26 -14.94 -3.66
CA ARG A 241 19.03 -15.76 -3.62
C ARG A 241 18.99 -16.75 -2.46
N GLU A 242 19.82 -16.55 -1.42
CA GLU A 242 19.96 -17.47 -0.28
C GLU A 242 18.66 -17.66 0.50
N HIS A 243 17.71 -16.71 0.39
CA HIS A 243 16.40 -16.77 1.05
C HIS A 243 15.26 -17.12 0.09
N CYS A 244 15.53 -17.20 -1.24
CA CYS A 244 14.51 -17.56 -2.22
C CYS A 244 14.08 -19.02 -2.03
N GLY A 245 12.77 -19.27 -2.17
CA GLY A 245 12.19 -20.62 -2.07
C GLY A 245 12.16 -21.23 -0.66
N LYS A 246 12.65 -20.53 0.38
CA LYS A 246 12.57 -20.98 1.78
C LYS A 246 11.14 -20.95 2.34
N LYS A 247 10.30 -20.11 1.80
CA LYS A 247 8.90 -19.95 2.17
C LYS A 247 8.01 -20.03 0.94
N GLU A 248 6.78 -20.47 1.14
CA GLU A 248 5.76 -20.42 0.09
C GLU A 248 5.40 -18.96 -0.19
N LYS A 249 5.26 -18.58 -1.46
CA LYS A 249 4.86 -17.23 -1.87
C LYS A 249 3.48 -16.88 -1.34
N LYS A 250 3.36 -15.70 -0.73
CA LYS A 250 2.14 -15.20 -0.07
C LYS A 250 1.92 -13.72 -0.37
N LEU A 251 1.95 -13.32 -1.66
CA LEU A 251 1.63 -11.94 -2.05
C LEU A 251 0.26 -11.56 -1.50
N CYS A 252 0.13 -10.38 -0.92
CA CYS A 252 -1.17 -9.87 -0.46
C CYS A 252 -2.16 -9.80 -1.63
N VAL A 253 -3.26 -10.56 -1.57
CA VAL A 253 -4.26 -10.57 -2.65
C VAL A 253 -4.95 -9.21 -2.81
N PHE A 254 -4.96 -8.40 -1.75
CA PHE A 254 -5.56 -7.07 -1.76
C PHE A 254 -4.79 -6.06 -2.63
N GLU A 255 -3.54 -6.37 -2.98
CA GLU A 255 -2.81 -5.61 -4.02
C GLU A 255 -3.55 -5.66 -5.36
N TYR A 256 -4.08 -6.81 -5.76
CA TYR A 256 -4.87 -6.93 -6.97
C TYR A 256 -6.28 -6.32 -6.84
N ILE A 257 -6.88 -6.36 -5.65
CA ILE A 257 -8.23 -5.86 -5.43
C ILE A 257 -8.25 -4.33 -5.35
N TYR A 258 -7.31 -3.74 -4.58
CA TYR A 258 -7.39 -2.31 -4.24
C TYR A 258 -6.06 -1.54 -4.35
N PHE A 259 -4.97 -1.98 -3.69
CA PHE A 259 -3.80 -1.11 -3.47
C PHE A 259 -3.09 -0.70 -4.75
N ALA A 260 -2.80 -1.65 -5.64
CA ALA A 260 -2.01 -1.36 -6.82
C ALA A 260 -2.83 -0.59 -7.89
N ARG A 261 -2.14 0.22 -8.67
CA ARG A 261 -2.77 0.89 -9.82
C ARG A 261 -3.15 -0.12 -10.90
N PRO A 262 -4.27 0.08 -11.63
CA PRO A 262 -4.71 -0.84 -12.67
C PRO A 262 -3.70 -1.07 -13.79
N ASP A 263 -2.86 -0.09 -14.10
CA ASP A 263 -1.81 -0.16 -15.13
C ASP A 263 -0.52 -0.86 -14.67
N SER A 264 -0.49 -1.33 -13.41
CA SER A 264 0.60 -2.12 -12.87
C SER A 264 0.48 -3.60 -13.22
N VAL A 265 1.65 -4.25 -13.33
CA VAL A 265 1.81 -5.71 -13.41
C VAL A 265 2.61 -6.13 -12.18
N ILE A 266 2.11 -7.08 -11.41
CA ILE A 266 2.73 -7.60 -10.21
C ILE A 266 2.88 -9.10 -10.35
N ASP A 267 4.11 -9.61 -10.19
CA ASP A 267 4.43 -11.03 -10.31
C ASP A 267 3.84 -11.68 -11.58
N GLY A 268 3.90 -10.94 -12.70
CA GLY A 268 3.41 -11.35 -14.01
C GLY A 268 1.90 -11.25 -14.22
N VAL A 269 1.13 -10.78 -13.23
CA VAL A 269 -0.34 -10.61 -13.32
C VAL A 269 -0.70 -9.14 -13.47
N SER A 270 -1.49 -8.81 -14.50
CA SER A 270 -2.05 -7.47 -14.69
C SER A 270 -3.13 -7.19 -13.65
N VAL A 271 -2.99 -6.10 -12.91
CA VAL A 271 -3.98 -5.65 -11.91
C VAL A 271 -5.34 -5.39 -12.57
N HIS A 272 -5.35 -4.69 -13.72
CA HIS A 272 -6.57 -4.46 -14.51
C HIS A 272 -7.28 -5.77 -14.86
N SER A 273 -6.53 -6.75 -15.41
CA SER A 273 -7.12 -8.05 -15.80
C SER A 273 -7.65 -8.83 -14.59
N SER A 274 -6.98 -8.75 -13.45
CA SER A 274 -7.43 -9.35 -12.19
C SER A 274 -8.77 -8.75 -11.74
N ARG A 275 -8.90 -7.43 -11.74
CA ARG A 275 -10.15 -6.73 -11.37
C ARG A 275 -11.29 -7.00 -12.35
N ILE A 276 -11.03 -7.06 -13.66
CA ILE A 276 -12.02 -7.52 -14.65
C ILE A 276 -12.49 -8.94 -14.32
N THR A 277 -11.58 -9.84 -13.96
CA THR A 277 -11.89 -11.22 -13.57
C THR A 277 -12.75 -11.26 -12.31
N ALA A 278 -12.45 -10.41 -11.31
CA ALA A 278 -13.25 -10.28 -10.10
C ALA A 278 -14.71 -9.91 -10.43
N GLY A 279 -14.91 -8.94 -11.30
CA GLY A 279 -16.26 -8.53 -11.74
C GLY A 279 -17.02 -9.64 -12.45
N LYS A 280 -16.38 -10.41 -13.32
CA LYS A 280 -17.00 -11.57 -13.99
C LYS A 280 -17.43 -12.64 -12.99
N ILE A 281 -16.60 -12.94 -12.01
CA ILE A 281 -16.92 -13.93 -10.96
C ILE A 281 -18.09 -13.45 -10.11
N LEU A 282 -18.12 -12.16 -9.74
CA LEU A 282 -19.23 -11.55 -9.00
C LEU A 282 -20.56 -11.66 -9.75
N ALA A 283 -20.56 -11.42 -11.05
CA ALA A 283 -21.77 -11.52 -11.86
C ALA A 283 -22.35 -12.95 -11.87
N LYS A 284 -21.47 -13.97 -11.89
CA LYS A 284 -21.87 -15.39 -11.80
C LYS A 284 -22.34 -15.78 -10.41
N ALA A 285 -21.66 -15.31 -9.38
CA ALA A 285 -21.98 -15.65 -7.99
C ALA A 285 -23.26 -14.96 -7.48
N HIS A 286 -23.51 -13.72 -7.95
CA HIS A 286 -24.61 -12.90 -7.46
C HIS A 286 -25.38 -12.25 -8.62
N PRO A 287 -26.07 -13.05 -9.47
CA PRO A 287 -26.85 -12.51 -10.57
C PRO A 287 -28.00 -11.64 -10.06
N VAL A 288 -28.34 -10.62 -10.83
CA VAL A 288 -29.43 -9.68 -10.49
C VAL A 288 -30.05 -9.10 -11.75
N LYS A 289 -31.32 -8.76 -11.70
CA LYS A 289 -32.00 -8.03 -12.77
C LYS A 289 -31.87 -6.54 -12.52
N ALA A 290 -31.09 -5.86 -13.34
CA ALA A 290 -30.83 -4.42 -13.24
C ALA A 290 -30.74 -3.79 -14.64
N ASP A 291 -30.74 -2.47 -14.67
CA ASP A 291 -30.76 -1.69 -15.92
C ASP A 291 -29.35 -1.11 -16.22
N LEU A 292 -28.49 -1.02 -15.21
CA LEU A 292 -27.20 -0.35 -15.30
C LEU A 292 -26.20 -0.92 -14.32
N VAL A 293 -24.93 -1.07 -14.73
CA VAL A 293 -23.77 -1.34 -13.86
C VAL A 293 -22.94 -0.09 -13.78
N ILE A 294 -22.58 0.33 -12.56
CA ILE A 294 -21.64 1.43 -12.30
C ILE A 294 -20.58 0.98 -11.31
N GLY A 295 -19.38 1.58 -11.38
CA GLY A 295 -18.31 1.37 -10.40
C GLY A 295 -18.10 2.58 -9.50
N VAL A 296 -17.73 2.35 -8.26
CA VAL A 296 -17.23 3.42 -7.39
C VAL A 296 -15.83 3.83 -7.87
N PRO A 297 -15.60 5.10 -8.22
CA PRO A 297 -14.29 5.57 -8.64
C PRO A 297 -13.27 5.58 -7.48
N ASP A 298 -12.01 5.12 -7.66
CA ASP A 298 -11.42 4.61 -8.89
C ASP A 298 -11.36 3.06 -8.88
N SER A 299 -11.42 2.42 -7.71
CA SER A 299 -11.15 1.00 -7.46
C SER A 299 -12.21 0.06 -8.01
N GLY A 300 -13.49 0.46 -7.98
CA GLY A 300 -14.61 -0.35 -8.45
C GLY A 300 -14.79 -0.38 -9.97
N LEU A 301 -14.11 0.49 -10.75
CA LEU A 301 -14.39 0.68 -12.18
C LEU A 301 -14.11 -0.58 -13.03
N ASP A 302 -12.94 -1.19 -12.84
CA ASP A 302 -12.55 -2.39 -13.61
C ASP A 302 -13.45 -3.58 -13.28
N ALA A 303 -13.76 -3.79 -12.00
CA ALA A 303 -14.66 -4.85 -11.57
C ALA A 303 -16.09 -4.63 -12.10
N ALA A 304 -16.57 -3.38 -12.12
CA ALA A 304 -17.87 -3.04 -12.73
C ALA A 304 -17.91 -3.35 -14.23
N LEU A 305 -16.83 -3.03 -14.96
CA LEU A 305 -16.71 -3.39 -16.37
C LEU A 305 -16.71 -4.91 -16.57
N GLY A 306 -16.00 -5.65 -15.71
CA GLY A 306 -16.01 -7.11 -15.72
C GLY A 306 -17.39 -7.70 -15.43
N PHE A 307 -18.12 -7.15 -14.45
CA PHE A 307 -19.49 -7.52 -14.12
C PHE A 307 -20.45 -7.29 -15.29
N SER A 308 -20.39 -6.11 -15.89
CA SER A 308 -21.22 -5.76 -17.05
C SER A 308 -21.01 -6.72 -18.23
N ARG A 309 -19.74 -7.01 -18.58
CA ARG A 309 -19.39 -7.92 -19.68
C ARG A 309 -19.92 -9.35 -19.48
N GLU A 310 -19.96 -9.82 -18.24
CA GLU A 310 -20.42 -11.17 -17.91
C GLU A 310 -21.94 -11.25 -17.78
N SER A 311 -22.56 -10.25 -17.14
CA SER A 311 -24.01 -10.23 -16.91
C SER A 311 -24.81 -9.78 -18.12
N GLY A 312 -24.21 -9.11 -19.10
CA GLY A 312 -24.90 -8.46 -20.22
C GLY A 312 -25.63 -7.16 -19.84
N ILE A 313 -25.59 -6.73 -18.57
CA ILE A 313 -26.18 -5.46 -18.13
C ILE A 313 -25.28 -4.31 -18.59
N PRO A 314 -25.81 -3.25 -19.22
CA PRO A 314 -25.01 -2.14 -19.72
C PRO A 314 -24.15 -1.47 -18.63
N TYR A 315 -22.89 -1.15 -18.96
CA TYR A 315 -22.03 -0.33 -18.13
C TYR A 315 -22.28 1.16 -18.39
N GLY A 316 -22.27 1.97 -17.34
CA GLY A 316 -22.34 3.42 -17.45
C GLY A 316 -21.53 4.15 -16.39
N ILE A 317 -21.25 5.43 -16.64
CA ILE A 317 -20.62 6.31 -15.67
C ILE A 317 -21.72 6.96 -14.84
N GLY A 318 -21.98 6.42 -13.65
CA GLY A 318 -22.97 6.95 -12.72
C GLY A 318 -22.40 7.84 -11.64
N LEU A 319 -21.10 7.71 -11.36
CA LEU A 319 -20.40 8.48 -10.33
C LEU A 319 -19.15 9.15 -10.90
N ILE A 320 -18.90 10.39 -10.52
CA ILE A 320 -17.69 11.14 -10.85
C ILE A 320 -16.97 11.52 -9.57
N LYS A 321 -15.66 11.26 -9.52
CA LYS A 321 -14.78 11.71 -8.44
C LYS A 321 -14.23 13.09 -8.76
N ASN A 322 -14.36 14.03 -7.83
CA ASN A 322 -13.69 15.31 -7.94
C ASN A 322 -12.18 15.14 -7.71
N LYS A 323 -11.41 15.26 -8.79
CA LYS A 323 -9.95 15.04 -8.76
C LYS A 323 -9.18 16.20 -8.10
N TYR A 324 -9.81 17.36 -7.92
CA TYR A 324 -9.19 18.55 -7.34
C TYR A 324 -9.28 18.61 -5.81
N ILE A 325 -10.02 17.70 -5.19
CA ILE A 325 -10.13 17.60 -3.74
C ILE A 325 -9.22 16.50 -3.23
N GLY A 326 -8.12 16.89 -2.57
CA GLY A 326 -7.20 15.99 -1.89
C GLY A 326 -7.85 15.33 -0.65
N ARG A 327 -7.29 14.23 -0.17
CA ARG A 327 -7.71 13.57 1.08
C ARG A 327 -7.39 14.40 2.34
N THR A 328 -6.53 15.40 2.22
CA THR A 328 -6.05 16.27 3.30
C THR A 328 -7.01 17.39 3.70
N PHE A 329 -8.13 17.55 3.01
CA PHE A 329 -9.13 18.52 3.42
C PHE A 329 -9.79 18.07 4.72
N ILE A 330 -9.32 18.62 5.85
CA ILE A 330 -9.84 18.38 7.20
C ILE A 330 -10.82 19.50 7.49
N ALA A 331 -12.12 19.18 7.56
CA ALA A 331 -13.11 20.14 8.04
C ALA A 331 -13.08 20.21 9.58
N PRO A 332 -13.20 21.40 10.17
CA PRO A 332 -13.12 21.61 11.61
C PRO A 332 -14.28 21.01 12.42
N GLU A 333 -15.48 20.84 11.86
CA GLU A 333 -16.67 20.43 12.60
C GLU A 333 -17.38 19.18 12.05
N GLN A 334 -18.20 18.54 12.90
CA GLN A 334 -18.81 17.24 12.66
C GLN A 334 -19.92 17.28 11.59
N ASP A 335 -20.64 18.40 11.45
CA ASP A 335 -21.68 18.61 10.44
C ASP A 335 -21.13 18.83 9.02
N GLU A 336 -19.93 19.41 8.91
CA GLU A 336 -19.24 19.59 7.63
C GLU A 336 -18.76 18.26 7.02
N ARG A 337 -18.67 17.17 7.80
CA ARG A 337 -18.28 15.83 7.29
C ARG A 337 -19.36 15.18 6.43
N LEU A 338 -20.61 15.57 6.56
CA LEU A 338 -21.71 15.11 5.69
C LEU A 338 -21.56 15.68 4.27
N ASP A 339 -21.04 16.89 4.12
CA ASP A 339 -20.84 17.53 2.82
C ASP A 339 -19.60 16.99 2.07
N HIS A 340 -18.62 16.39 2.79
CA HIS A 340 -17.38 15.91 2.16
C HIS A 340 -17.57 14.78 1.15
N VAL A 341 -18.54 13.88 1.35
CA VAL A 341 -18.81 12.83 0.35
C VAL A 341 -19.46 13.43 -0.88
N LYS A 342 -20.40 14.36 -0.70
CA LYS A 342 -21.06 15.10 -1.82
C LYS A 342 -20.07 15.93 -2.63
N ILE A 343 -19.04 16.48 -1.98
CA ILE A 343 -18.00 17.25 -2.66
C ILE A 343 -17.00 16.33 -3.40
N LYS A 344 -16.73 15.14 -2.85
CA LYS A 344 -15.76 14.19 -3.43
C LYS A 344 -16.35 13.32 -4.54
N LEU A 345 -17.62 12.94 -4.41
CA LEU A 345 -18.34 12.11 -5.38
C LEU A 345 -19.63 12.80 -5.79
N ALA A 346 -19.84 12.94 -7.08
CA ALA A 346 -21.07 13.43 -7.66
C ALA A 346 -21.75 12.32 -8.47
N ALA A 347 -23.07 12.21 -8.35
CA ALA A 347 -23.88 11.28 -9.14
C ALA A 347 -24.40 11.97 -10.41
N ILE A 348 -24.44 11.23 -11.53
CA ILE A 348 -24.97 11.72 -12.81
C ILE A 348 -26.44 11.34 -12.91
N GLU A 349 -27.34 12.33 -12.70
CA GLU A 349 -28.79 12.12 -12.67
C GLU A 349 -29.32 11.46 -13.94
N GLU A 350 -28.93 11.92 -15.12
CA GLU A 350 -29.34 11.37 -16.40
C GLU A 350 -29.03 9.87 -16.54
N THR A 351 -27.91 9.44 -15.95
CA THR A 351 -27.48 8.03 -15.99
C THR A 351 -28.24 7.17 -15.01
N ILE A 352 -28.65 7.70 -13.83
CA ILE A 352 -29.11 6.93 -12.67
C ILE A 352 -30.63 6.96 -12.49
N LYS A 353 -31.27 8.12 -12.74
CA LYS A 353 -32.68 8.36 -12.41
C LYS A 353 -33.62 7.30 -12.98
N GLY A 354 -34.44 6.73 -12.10
CA GLY A 354 -35.46 5.71 -12.43
C GLY A 354 -34.89 4.32 -12.70
N LYS A 355 -33.57 4.10 -12.63
CA LYS A 355 -32.94 2.81 -12.96
C LYS A 355 -32.69 1.95 -11.73
N ARG A 356 -32.65 0.64 -11.94
CA ARG A 356 -32.09 -0.35 -11.02
C ARG A 356 -30.58 -0.44 -11.29
N VAL A 357 -29.79 -0.09 -10.31
CA VAL A 357 -28.34 0.08 -10.47
C VAL A 357 -27.61 -1.06 -9.75
N VAL A 358 -26.65 -1.67 -10.43
CA VAL A 358 -25.61 -2.49 -9.79
C VAL A 358 -24.44 -1.57 -9.49
N LEU A 359 -24.18 -1.35 -8.21
CA LEU A 359 -23.03 -0.58 -7.71
C LEU A 359 -21.91 -1.55 -7.35
N VAL A 360 -20.77 -1.45 -8.03
CA VAL A 360 -19.60 -2.30 -7.76
C VAL A 360 -18.54 -1.48 -7.04
N ASP A 361 -18.04 -2.02 -5.91
CA ASP A 361 -16.93 -1.43 -5.13
C ASP A 361 -15.92 -2.50 -4.76
N ASP A 362 -14.74 -2.10 -4.23
CA ASP A 362 -13.66 -3.02 -3.86
C ASP A 362 -13.94 -3.75 -2.54
N SER A 363 -14.42 -3.04 -1.51
CA SER A 363 -14.50 -3.58 -0.15
C SER A 363 -15.47 -2.82 0.75
N ILE A 364 -15.95 -3.51 1.79
CA ILE A 364 -16.67 -2.89 2.92
C ILE A 364 -15.94 -3.27 4.21
N VAL A 365 -15.46 -2.26 4.95
CA VAL A 365 -14.84 -2.46 6.27
C VAL A 365 -15.80 -2.12 7.39
N ARG A 366 -16.27 -0.86 7.44
CA ARG A 366 -17.19 -0.34 8.46
C ARG A 366 -18.60 -0.04 7.94
N GLY A 367 -18.81 -0.05 6.64
CA GLY A 367 -20.09 0.22 5.98
C GLY A 367 -20.47 1.70 5.79
N ASN A 368 -19.85 2.64 6.52
CA ASN A 368 -20.24 4.06 6.49
C ASN A 368 -20.07 4.72 5.12
N THR A 369 -18.99 4.41 4.41
CA THR A 369 -18.69 5.02 3.10
C THR A 369 -19.67 4.57 2.04
N ILE A 370 -19.88 3.26 1.93
CA ILE A 370 -20.80 2.70 0.92
C ILE A 370 -22.23 3.12 1.19
N GLY A 371 -22.67 3.19 2.46
CA GLY A 371 -24.00 3.68 2.82
C GLY A 371 -24.25 5.12 2.35
N ARG A 372 -23.24 6.00 2.42
CA ARG A 372 -23.34 7.38 1.89
C ARG A 372 -23.41 7.41 0.37
N VAL A 373 -22.67 6.54 -0.32
CA VAL A 373 -22.75 6.42 -1.79
C VAL A 373 -24.13 5.95 -2.20
N ILE A 374 -24.72 4.98 -1.49
CA ILE A 374 -26.08 4.50 -1.76
C ILE A 374 -27.09 5.60 -1.53
N ALA A 375 -26.99 6.35 -0.42
CA ALA A 375 -27.86 7.49 -0.16
C ALA A 375 -27.80 8.54 -1.28
N LEU A 376 -26.57 8.87 -1.76
CA LEU A 376 -26.37 9.77 -2.90
C LEU A 376 -27.08 9.26 -4.17
N LEU A 377 -27.00 7.96 -4.48
CA LEU A 377 -27.69 7.36 -5.62
C LEU A 377 -29.21 7.41 -5.46
N ARG A 378 -29.72 7.16 -4.26
CA ARG A 378 -31.15 7.26 -3.94
C ARG A 378 -31.65 8.70 -4.08
N ASP A 379 -30.94 9.66 -3.52
CA ASP A 379 -31.26 11.10 -3.63
C ASP A 379 -31.28 11.56 -5.10
N THR A 380 -30.43 10.94 -5.94
CA THR A 380 -30.38 11.21 -7.40
C THR A 380 -31.50 10.48 -8.17
N GLY A 381 -32.33 9.66 -7.50
CA GLY A 381 -33.48 8.99 -8.08
C GLY A 381 -33.25 7.57 -8.56
N ALA A 382 -32.24 6.86 -8.08
CA ALA A 382 -32.09 5.42 -8.31
C ALA A 382 -33.30 4.66 -7.74
N ARG A 383 -33.88 3.78 -8.55
CA ARG A 383 -35.04 2.97 -8.15
C ARG A 383 -34.64 1.82 -7.22
N GLU A 384 -33.55 1.13 -7.56
CA GLU A 384 -32.97 0.05 -6.79
C GLU A 384 -31.43 0.19 -6.83
N VAL A 385 -30.73 -0.19 -5.73
CA VAL A 385 -29.25 -0.20 -5.64
C VAL A 385 -28.80 -1.57 -5.14
N HIS A 386 -28.21 -2.34 -6.04
CA HIS A 386 -27.67 -3.67 -5.78
C HIS A 386 -26.15 -3.59 -5.64
N VAL A 387 -25.62 -3.85 -4.45
CA VAL A 387 -24.18 -3.71 -4.16
C VAL A 387 -23.45 -5.01 -4.44
N ARG A 388 -22.29 -4.91 -5.10
CA ARG A 388 -21.37 -6.02 -5.40
C ARG A 388 -19.97 -5.62 -5.02
N ILE A 389 -19.35 -6.40 -4.14
CA ILE A 389 -18.04 -6.11 -3.55
C ILE A 389 -17.03 -7.09 -4.09
N SER A 390 -15.94 -6.57 -4.70
CA SER A 390 -14.92 -7.38 -5.37
C SER A 390 -13.88 -8.01 -4.43
N SER A 391 -14.03 -7.84 -3.10
CA SER A 391 -13.37 -8.64 -2.08
C SER A 391 -14.34 -9.55 -1.33
N PRO A 392 -13.86 -10.61 -0.65
CA PRO A 392 -14.59 -11.24 0.43
C PRO A 392 -14.83 -10.27 1.60
N PRO A 393 -15.74 -10.58 2.56
CA PRO A 393 -15.87 -9.80 3.78
C PRO A 393 -14.60 -9.91 4.64
N PHE A 394 -14.17 -8.78 5.24
CA PHE A 394 -13.08 -8.76 6.20
C PHE A 394 -13.56 -9.34 7.54
N LEU A 395 -12.88 -10.40 7.99
CA LEU A 395 -13.20 -11.11 9.24
C LEU A 395 -12.06 -11.06 10.26
N HIS A 396 -10.83 -10.72 9.85
CA HIS A 396 -9.66 -10.76 10.70
C HIS A 396 -8.76 -9.54 10.49
N PRO A 397 -7.99 -9.12 11.53
CA PRO A 397 -7.03 -8.04 11.41
C PRO A 397 -5.87 -8.40 10.46
N CYS A 398 -5.14 -7.41 9.99
CA CYS A 398 -3.94 -7.60 9.17
C CYS A 398 -2.69 -7.28 9.99
N TYR A 399 -1.67 -8.17 9.89
CA TYR A 399 -0.36 -7.98 10.54
C TYR A 399 0.76 -7.64 9.55
N TYR A 400 0.44 -7.48 8.26
CA TYR A 400 1.40 -7.33 7.17
C TYR A 400 1.38 -5.96 6.48
N GLY A 401 0.65 -4.99 7.08
CA GLY A 401 0.70 -3.58 6.65
C GLY A 401 -0.63 -2.97 6.25
N THR A 402 -1.73 -3.72 6.08
CA THR A 402 -3.06 -3.14 5.86
C THR A 402 -3.61 -2.58 7.18
N ASP A 403 -4.22 -1.39 7.16
CA ASP A 403 -4.76 -0.69 8.34
C ASP A 403 -6.09 -1.32 8.81
N ILE A 404 -5.99 -2.57 9.28
CA ILE A 404 -7.09 -3.33 9.90
C ILE A 404 -6.55 -3.85 11.24
N ASP A 405 -6.79 -3.09 12.30
CA ASP A 405 -6.14 -3.31 13.60
C ASP A 405 -6.87 -4.30 14.51
N SER A 406 -8.19 -4.39 14.39
CA SER A 406 -9.02 -5.23 15.27
C SER A 406 -10.33 -5.67 14.60
N GLU A 407 -10.90 -6.75 15.09
CA GLU A 407 -12.20 -7.27 14.65
C GLU A 407 -13.37 -6.35 15.03
N GLU A 408 -13.21 -5.53 16.11
CA GLU A 408 -14.24 -4.61 16.60
C GLU A 408 -14.63 -3.54 15.56
N GLY A 409 -13.71 -3.19 14.64
CA GLY A 409 -13.95 -2.23 13.57
C GLY A 409 -14.55 -2.83 12.30
N LEU A 410 -14.70 -4.15 12.23
CA LEU A 410 -15.13 -4.88 11.03
C LEU A 410 -16.62 -5.17 11.07
N VAL A 411 -17.39 -4.59 10.14
CA VAL A 411 -18.85 -4.78 10.10
C VAL A 411 -19.24 -6.24 9.90
N ALA A 412 -18.45 -7.01 9.14
CA ALA A 412 -18.73 -8.41 8.87
C ALA A 412 -18.42 -9.36 10.05
N CYS A 413 -17.69 -8.88 11.07
CA CYS A 413 -17.54 -9.61 12.34
C CYS A 413 -18.73 -9.42 13.27
N GLN A 414 -19.45 -8.31 13.13
CA GLN A 414 -20.54 -7.94 14.03
C GLN A 414 -21.91 -8.29 13.45
N HIS A 415 -22.06 -8.33 12.13
CA HIS A 415 -23.34 -8.47 11.44
C HIS A 415 -23.28 -9.49 10.31
N GLN A 416 -24.39 -10.20 10.12
CA GLN A 416 -24.58 -11.07 8.97
C GLN A 416 -24.84 -10.25 7.68
N ILE A 417 -24.50 -10.82 6.52
CA ILE A 417 -24.63 -10.13 5.20
C ILE A 417 -26.03 -9.47 5.00
N PRO A 418 -27.17 -10.12 5.35
CA PRO A 418 -28.49 -9.49 5.23
C PRO A 418 -28.68 -8.27 6.14
N GLU A 419 -28.04 -8.24 7.30
CA GLU A 419 -28.06 -7.09 8.23
C GLU A 419 -27.21 -5.95 7.70
N ILE A 420 -25.99 -6.24 7.21
CA ILE A 420 -25.13 -5.26 6.55
C ILE A 420 -25.86 -4.63 5.37
N CYS A 421 -26.53 -5.45 4.54
CA CYS A 421 -27.32 -4.98 3.41
C CYS A 421 -28.39 -3.94 3.83
N ARG A 422 -29.13 -4.22 4.90
CA ARG A 422 -30.12 -3.28 5.47
C ARG A 422 -29.48 -2.03 6.04
N GLN A 423 -28.38 -2.16 6.78
CA GLN A 423 -27.66 -1.02 7.40
C GLN A 423 -27.12 -0.04 6.36
N ILE A 424 -26.60 -0.53 5.24
CA ILE A 424 -26.09 0.32 4.16
C ILE A 424 -27.19 0.87 3.24
N GLY A 425 -28.44 0.40 3.37
CA GLY A 425 -29.59 0.84 2.56
C GLY A 425 -29.64 0.25 1.14
N ALA A 426 -28.98 -0.90 0.92
CA ALA A 426 -28.98 -1.60 -0.36
C ALA A 426 -30.18 -2.57 -0.52
N ASP A 427 -30.65 -2.79 -1.76
CA ASP A 427 -31.65 -3.80 -2.07
C ASP A 427 -31.10 -5.22 -2.09
N SER A 428 -29.83 -5.37 -2.43
CA SER A 428 -29.08 -6.62 -2.30
C SER A 428 -27.59 -6.38 -2.16
N LEU A 429 -26.91 -7.27 -1.45
CA LEU A 429 -25.45 -7.25 -1.23
C LEU A 429 -24.85 -8.61 -1.59
N GLY A 430 -23.79 -8.60 -2.38
CA GLY A 430 -23.01 -9.78 -2.72
C GLY A 430 -21.51 -9.51 -2.63
N TYR A 431 -20.78 -10.38 -1.95
CA TYR A 431 -19.33 -10.34 -1.82
C TYR A 431 -18.65 -11.33 -2.76
N PHE A 432 -17.39 -11.06 -3.09
CA PHE A 432 -16.56 -11.99 -3.83
C PHE A 432 -16.37 -13.31 -3.05
N PRO A 433 -16.55 -14.48 -3.69
CA PRO A 433 -16.38 -15.76 -3.02
C PRO A 433 -14.92 -16.01 -2.65
N VAL A 434 -14.62 -16.29 -1.35
CA VAL A 434 -13.25 -16.45 -0.85
C VAL A 434 -12.51 -17.58 -1.55
N GLU A 435 -13.18 -18.68 -1.89
CA GLU A 435 -12.63 -19.83 -2.60
C GLU A 435 -12.20 -19.52 -4.05
N LYS A 436 -12.62 -18.39 -4.61
CA LYS A 436 -12.26 -17.91 -5.95
C LYS A 436 -11.09 -16.93 -5.98
N LEU A 437 -10.51 -16.57 -4.82
CA LEU A 437 -9.39 -15.63 -4.75
C LEU A 437 -8.18 -16.05 -5.59
N HIS A 438 -7.95 -17.36 -5.75
CA HIS A 438 -6.90 -17.89 -6.61
C HIS A 438 -7.01 -17.41 -8.07
N CYS A 439 -8.22 -17.09 -8.55
CA CYS A 439 -8.44 -16.58 -9.89
C CYS A 439 -7.85 -15.17 -10.10
N LEU A 440 -7.66 -14.40 -9.02
CA LEU A 440 -7.11 -13.04 -9.05
C LEU A 440 -5.58 -13.03 -9.12
N ALA A 441 -4.94 -13.96 -8.42
CA ALA A 441 -3.49 -14.05 -8.30
C ALA A 441 -2.83 -14.90 -9.41
N GLY A 442 -3.61 -15.45 -10.33
CA GLY A 442 -3.13 -16.36 -11.37
C GLY A 442 -2.57 -17.64 -10.77
N LYS A 443 -1.34 -18.03 -11.15
CA LYS A 443 -0.65 -19.22 -10.61
C LYS A 443 0.17 -18.90 -9.35
N ASN A 444 0.16 -17.68 -8.85
CA ASN A 444 0.95 -17.27 -7.70
C ASN A 444 0.26 -17.65 -6.39
N GLY A 445 1.05 -18.03 -5.39
CA GLY A 445 0.58 -18.10 -4.01
C GLY A 445 0.23 -16.70 -3.48
N PHE A 446 -0.78 -16.62 -2.62
CA PHE A 446 -1.26 -15.35 -2.09
C PHE A 446 -1.63 -15.43 -0.61
N CYS A 447 -1.57 -14.31 0.09
CA CYS A 447 -2.09 -14.13 1.43
C CYS A 447 -3.53 -13.62 1.36
N SER A 448 -4.41 -14.25 2.12
CA SER A 448 -5.82 -13.89 2.30
C SER A 448 -6.24 -13.92 3.78
N ALA A 449 -5.27 -13.78 4.70
CA ALA A 449 -5.47 -13.95 6.14
C ALA A 449 -6.57 -13.03 6.72
N CYS A 450 -6.71 -11.82 6.19
CA CYS A 450 -7.77 -10.89 6.59
C CYS A 450 -9.19 -11.38 6.25
N PHE A 451 -9.33 -12.38 5.37
CA PHE A 451 -10.61 -12.98 4.98
C PHE A 451 -10.84 -14.35 5.62
N ASN A 452 -9.79 -15.18 5.82
CA ASN A 452 -9.92 -16.58 6.25
C ASN A 452 -9.21 -16.91 7.57
N GLY A 453 -8.44 -15.99 8.16
CA GLY A 453 -7.72 -16.21 9.41
C GLY A 453 -6.45 -17.05 9.31
N GLU A 454 -6.03 -17.44 8.10
CA GLU A 454 -4.83 -18.26 7.89
C GLU A 454 -3.59 -17.41 7.73
N TYR A 455 -2.88 -17.16 8.82
CA TYR A 455 -1.69 -16.31 8.83
C TYR A 455 -0.42 -17.12 8.50
N PRO A 456 0.40 -16.66 7.52
CA PRO A 456 1.67 -17.33 7.17
C PRO A 456 2.75 -17.24 8.25
N THR A 457 2.68 -16.26 9.16
CA THR A 457 3.63 -16.07 10.27
C THR A 457 2.94 -16.27 11.62
N LYS A 458 3.70 -16.27 12.71
CA LYS A 458 3.11 -16.22 14.04
C LYS A 458 2.32 -14.92 14.22
N ILE A 459 1.12 -15.05 14.80
CA ILE A 459 0.32 -13.90 15.19
C ILE A 459 1.05 -13.16 16.32
N PRO A 460 1.25 -11.84 16.22
CA PRO A 460 1.84 -11.08 17.30
C PRO A 460 1.05 -11.27 18.60
N GLY A 461 1.73 -11.47 19.73
CA GLY A 461 1.07 -11.41 21.03
C GLY A 461 0.39 -10.05 21.23
N ASN A 462 -0.46 -9.94 22.24
CA ASN A 462 -1.30 -8.77 22.54
C ASN A 462 -0.45 -7.53 22.95
N THR A 463 0.46 -7.10 22.07
CA THR A 463 1.28 -5.90 22.23
C THR A 463 0.56 -4.74 21.56
N ARG A 464 0.13 -3.76 22.34
CA ARG A 464 -0.45 -2.53 21.80
C ARG A 464 0.52 -1.89 20.81
N LYS A 465 0.11 -1.73 19.55
CA LYS A 465 0.88 -1.05 18.49
C LYS A 465 1.19 0.41 18.86
N ASP A 466 0.44 0.99 19.79
CA ASP A 466 0.42 2.39 20.21
C ASP A 466 1.01 2.65 21.62
N ARG A 467 1.87 1.75 22.13
CA ARG A 467 2.43 1.81 23.49
C ARG A 467 2.99 3.19 23.90
N PHE A 468 3.61 3.92 22.98
CA PHE A 468 4.19 5.24 23.22
C PHE A 468 3.30 6.42 22.76
N GLU A 469 2.10 6.13 22.28
CA GLU A 469 1.19 7.08 21.66
C GLU A 469 -0.09 7.29 22.47
N THR A 470 -0.29 6.45 23.50
CA THR A 470 -1.44 6.54 24.42
C THR A 470 -1.12 7.52 25.56
N ARG A 471 -2.01 8.47 25.81
CA ARG A 471 -1.85 9.41 26.93
C ARG A 471 -1.93 8.65 28.26
N LEU A 472 -1.14 9.07 29.26
CA LEU A 472 -1.19 8.46 30.60
C LEU A 472 -2.60 8.46 31.19
N SER A 473 -3.40 9.50 30.90
CA SER A 473 -4.80 9.60 31.29
C SER A 473 -5.73 8.57 30.64
N GLU A 474 -5.32 7.96 29.53
CA GLU A 474 -6.06 6.93 28.80
C GLU A 474 -5.64 5.51 29.24
N LEU A 475 -4.45 5.39 29.86
CA LEU A 475 -3.94 4.13 30.44
C LEU A 475 -4.51 3.83 31.84
N ALA A 476 -5.11 4.84 32.49
CA ALA A 476 -5.66 4.73 33.83
C ALA A 476 -7.16 4.37 33.84
N LYS A 477 -7.76 4.08 32.72
CA LYS A 477 -9.11 3.55 32.51
C LYS A 477 -9.05 2.10 32.05
#